data_e61f0f7d927085cf973492ba4d934aeb
#
_entry.id   e61f0f7d927085cf973492ba4d934aeb
#
_cell.length_a   1.000
_cell.length_b   1.000
_cell.length_c   1.000
_cell.angle_alpha   90.00
_cell.angle_beta   90.00
_cell.angle_gamma   90.00
#
_symmetry.space_group_name_H-M   'P 1'
#
loop_
_entity.id
_entity.type
_entity.pdbx_description
1 polymer ?
#
loop_
_entity_poly.entity_id
_entity_poly.type
_entity_poly.pdbx_seq_one_letter_code
_entity_poly.pdbx_strand_id
1 'polypeptide(L)'
;KGMALLDIGCGWGYLLIEAAKKYGVKGVGITLSAEQCAEFRHRIQAEGLEDSLKAELMDYRDLPKSGYTFDRVVSVGMLEHVGRPNYQLFVDCVNDVLKDGGIFLLHFISALKEHPGDPWIKKYIFPGGMVPSLREMLCCLSEDNFHTLDVENLRLHYHKTLLCWAKNFHKHLEDERKMFDERFLRMWNLYLNACAA
;
A
#
# COMPACT_ATOMS: atom_id res chain seq x y z
N LYS A 1 -18.96 6.48 10.91
CA LYS A 1 -18.74 6.03 12.29
C LYS A 1 -19.22 4.59 12.44
N GLY A 2 -18.41 3.71 13.10
CA GLY A 2 -18.75 2.31 13.35
C GLY A 2 -18.62 1.37 12.15
N MET A 3 -18.23 1.85 10.96
CA MET A 3 -17.99 1.00 9.79
C MET A 3 -16.75 0.13 9.98
N ALA A 4 -16.82 -1.11 9.50
CA ALA A 4 -15.69 -2.02 9.43
C ALA A 4 -14.81 -1.68 8.23
N LEU A 5 -13.51 -1.40 8.49
CA LEU A 5 -12.52 -1.01 7.49
C LEU A 5 -11.36 -2.01 7.49
N LEU A 6 -11.03 -2.57 6.32
CA LEU A 6 -9.82 -3.35 6.11
C LEU A 6 -8.76 -2.49 5.43
N ASP A 7 -7.51 -2.58 5.90
CA ASP A 7 -6.34 -2.02 5.24
C ASP A 7 -5.37 -3.14 4.85
N ILE A 8 -5.27 -3.41 3.54
CA ILE A 8 -4.42 -4.49 3.00
C ILE A 8 -3.04 -3.92 2.69
N GLY A 9 -2.03 -4.38 3.42
CA GLY A 9 -0.69 -3.80 3.39
C GLY A 9 -0.62 -2.54 4.26
N CYS A 10 -1.16 -2.61 5.47
CA CYS A 10 -1.35 -1.47 6.37
C CYS A 10 -0.06 -0.78 6.84
N GLY A 11 1.11 -1.35 6.53
CA GLY A 11 2.39 -0.80 6.98
C GLY A 11 2.44 -0.63 8.50
N TRP A 12 2.78 0.58 8.95
CA TRP A 12 2.87 0.93 10.37
C TRP A 12 1.53 1.34 11.01
N GLY A 13 0.40 1.20 10.29
CA GLY A 13 -0.96 1.43 10.78
C GLY A 13 -1.44 2.87 10.82
N TYR A 14 -0.69 3.82 10.29
CA TYR A 14 -1.06 5.25 10.36
C TYR A 14 -2.44 5.56 9.79
N LEU A 15 -2.79 4.99 8.64
CA LEU A 15 -4.07 5.22 7.99
C LEU A 15 -5.23 4.81 8.90
N LEU A 16 -5.16 3.60 9.47
CA LEU A 16 -6.22 3.08 10.34
C LEU A 16 -6.32 3.86 11.66
N ILE A 17 -5.19 4.24 12.27
CA ILE A 17 -5.17 5.07 13.48
C ILE A 17 -5.87 6.40 13.23
N GLU A 18 -5.52 7.10 12.15
CA GLU A 18 -6.16 8.37 11.78
C GLU A 18 -7.65 8.19 11.46
N ALA A 19 -8.01 7.12 10.75
CA ALA A 19 -9.39 6.81 10.42
C ALA A 19 -10.23 6.51 11.69
N ALA A 20 -9.69 5.77 12.65
CA ALA A 20 -10.36 5.48 13.91
C ALA A 20 -10.56 6.75 14.72
N LYS A 21 -9.52 7.59 14.87
CA LYS A 21 -9.57 8.84 15.62
C LYS A 21 -10.55 9.85 15.02
N LYS A 22 -10.50 10.05 13.70
CA LYS A 22 -11.29 11.10 13.05
C LYS A 22 -12.72 10.67 12.73
N TYR A 23 -12.92 9.40 12.40
CA TYR A 23 -14.21 8.93 11.88
C TYR A 23 -14.85 7.82 12.71
N GLY A 24 -14.16 7.31 13.73
CA GLY A 24 -14.67 6.26 14.61
C GLY A 24 -14.96 4.95 13.88
N VAL A 25 -14.08 4.55 12.95
CA VAL A 25 -14.16 3.25 12.26
C VAL A 25 -13.66 2.14 13.17
N LYS A 26 -14.09 0.91 12.89
CA LYS A 26 -13.50 -0.32 13.43
C LYS A 26 -12.63 -0.93 12.33
N GLY A 27 -11.32 -1.04 12.54
CA GLY A 27 -10.38 -1.40 11.50
C GLY A 27 -9.57 -2.65 11.78
N VAL A 28 -9.30 -3.41 10.73
CA VAL A 28 -8.29 -4.48 10.71
C VAL A 28 -7.23 -4.10 9.69
N GLY A 29 -5.96 -4.07 10.11
CA GLY A 29 -4.83 -3.91 9.20
C GLY A 29 -4.05 -5.21 9.08
N ILE A 30 -3.79 -5.64 7.87
CA ILE A 30 -2.97 -6.83 7.60
C ILE A 30 -1.64 -6.45 6.95
N THR A 31 -0.58 -7.13 7.34
CA THR A 31 0.76 -6.99 6.77
C THR A 31 1.53 -8.31 6.83
N LEU A 32 2.51 -8.49 5.94
CA LEU A 32 3.44 -9.62 5.99
C LEU A 32 4.70 -9.33 6.83
N SER A 33 4.93 -8.08 7.26
CA SER A 33 6.07 -7.74 8.12
C SER A 33 5.72 -7.92 9.59
N ALA A 34 6.45 -8.81 10.26
CA ALA A 34 6.33 -9.01 11.69
C ALA A 34 6.63 -7.73 12.49
N GLU A 35 7.62 -6.95 12.04
CA GLU A 35 8.03 -5.68 12.65
C GLU A 35 6.94 -4.63 12.53
N GLN A 36 6.34 -4.48 11.35
CA GLN A 36 5.23 -3.55 11.13
C GLN A 36 4.01 -3.94 11.97
N CYS A 37 3.69 -5.23 12.01
CA CYS A 37 2.57 -5.73 12.79
C CYS A 37 2.76 -5.48 14.30
N ALA A 38 3.96 -5.75 14.83
CA ALA A 38 4.30 -5.51 16.23
C ALA A 38 4.23 -4.02 16.58
N GLU A 39 4.82 -3.16 15.77
CA GLU A 39 4.79 -1.71 15.98
C GLU A 39 3.36 -1.16 15.87
N PHE A 40 2.56 -1.63 14.93
CA PHE A 40 1.18 -1.20 14.82
C PHE A 40 0.36 -1.60 16.06
N ARG A 41 0.55 -2.81 16.59
CA ARG A 41 -0.07 -3.24 17.87
C ARG A 41 0.35 -2.34 19.03
N HIS A 42 1.65 -2.02 19.13
CA HIS A 42 2.14 -1.10 20.15
C HIS A 42 1.47 0.28 20.03
N ARG A 43 1.32 0.82 18.83
CA ARG A 43 0.63 2.10 18.59
C ARG A 43 -0.86 2.06 18.93
N ILE A 44 -1.55 0.97 18.60
CA ILE A 44 -2.95 0.76 18.99
C ILE A 44 -3.10 0.90 20.53
N GLN A 45 -2.23 0.22 21.29
CA GLN A 45 -2.21 0.32 22.76
C GLN A 45 -1.87 1.73 23.25
N ALA A 46 -0.81 2.33 22.71
CA ALA A 46 -0.38 3.67 23.11
C ALA A 46 -1.45 4.75 22.88
N GLU A 47 -2.33 4.53 21.90
CA GLU A 47 -3.41 5.44 21.53
C GLU A 47 -4.77 5.07 22.15
N GLY A 48 -4.85 3.97 22.93
CA GLY A 48 -6.10 3.48 23.55
C GLY A 48 -7.16 3.09 22.52
N LEU A 49 -6.75 2.43 21.42
CA LEU A 49 -7.62 2.08 20.30
C LEU A 49 -7.89 0.57 20.18
N GLU A 50 -7.61 -0.22 21.24
CA GLU A 50 -7.72 -1.69 21.24
C GLU A 50 -9.14 -2.18 20.96
N ASP A 51 -10.16 -1.44 21.35
CA ASP A 51 -11.56 -1.75 21.07
C ASP A 51 -11.98 -1.43 19.63
N SER A 52 -11.15 -0.69 18.89
CA SER A 52 -11.46 -0.19 17.56
C SER A 52 -10.57 -0.77 16.48
N LEU A 53 -9.32 -1.08 16.79
CA LEU A 53 -8.33 -1.49 15.78
C LEU A 53 -7.66 -2.81 16.12
N LYS A 54 -7.33 -3.57 15.08
CA LYS A 54 -6.57 -4.81 15.17
C LYS A 54 -5.48 -4.86 14.09
N ALA A 55 -4.28 -5.29 14.48
CA ALA A 55 -3.18 -5.55 13.56
C ALA A 55 -2.92 -7.06 13.46
N GLU A 56 -2.91 -7.59 12.25
CA GLU A 56 -2.69 -9.01 11.99
C GLU A 56 -1.52 -9.24 11.04
N LEU A 57 -0.69 -10.22 11.39
CA LEU A 57 0.33 -10.77 10.50
C LEU A 57 -0.38 -11.79 9.60
N MET A 58 -0.80 -11.35 8.40
CA MET A 58 -1.66 -12.14 7.52
C MET A 58 -1.34 -11.84 6.05
N ASP A 59 -1.35 -12.88 5.23
CA ASP A 59 -1.34 -12.76 3.78
C ASP A 59 -2.77 -12.46 3.28
N TYR A 60 -2.93 -11.57 2.32
CA TYR A 60 -4.25 -11.25 1.75
C TYR A 60 -4.97 -12.48 1.17
N ARG A 61 -4.22 -13.50 0.75
CA ARG A 61 -4.75 -14.79 0.24
C ARG A 61 -5.47 -15.62 1.29
N ASP A 62 -5.27 -15.29 2.56
CA ASP A 62 -5.95 -15.94 3.69
C ASP A 62 -7.22 -15.21 4.11
N LEU A 63 -7.49 -14.01 3.55
CA LEU A 63 -8.69 -13.23 3.84
C LEU A 63 -10.00 -14.02 3.65
N PRO A 64 -10.20 -14.78 2.54
CA PRO A 64 -11.43 -15.53 2.33
C PRO A 64 -11.75 -16.56 3.44
N LYS A 65 -10.71 -17.03 4.14
CA LYS A 65 -10.84 -18.02 5.23
C LYS A 65 -10.89 -17.36 6.62
N SER A 66 -10.70 -16.05 6.70
CA SER A 66 -10.63 -15.33 7.98
C SER A 66 -11.97 -15.18 8.70
N GLY A 67 -13.08 -15.31 7.99
CA GLY A 67 -14.42 -15.02 8.49
C GLY A 67 -14.72 -13.53 8.65
N TYR A 68 -13.82 -12.65 8.24
CA TYR A 68 -14.04 -11.21 8.25
C TYR A 68 -14.98 -10.75 7.13
N THR A 69 -15.75 -9.70 7.40
CA THR A 69 -16.48 -8.93 6.39
C THR A 69 -16.38 -7.44 6.68
N PHE A 70 -16.25 -6.63 5.63
CA PHE A 70 -15.95 -5.19 5.77
C PHE A 70 -16.93 -4.34 4.97
N ASP A 71 -17.24 -3.15 5.48
CA ASP A 71 -18.02 -2.14 4.76
C ASP A 71 -17.13 -1.40 3.75
N ARG A 72 -15.83 -1.32 4.05
CA ARG A 72 -14.82 -0.60 3.24
C ARG A 72 -13.52 -1.38 3.26
N VAL A 73 -12.86 -1.41 2.10
CA VAL A 73 -11.50 -1.94 1.96
C VAL A 73 -10.61 -0.86 1.37
N VAL A 74 -9.40 -0.75 1.87
CA VAL A 74 -8.35 0.12 1.33
C VAL A 74 -7.07 -0.66 1.13
N SER A 75 -6.33 -0.35 0.07
CA SER A 75 -4.97 -0.84 -0.15
C SER A 75 -4.15 0.28 -0.81
N VAL A 76 -3.03 0.64 -0.19
CA VAL A 76 -2.19 1.78 -0.60
C VAL A 76 -0.74 1.33 -0.80
N GLY A 77 -0.24 1.39 -2.04
CA GLY A 77 1.15 1.06 -2.37
C GLY A 77 1.54 -0.40 -2.10
N MET A 78 0.59 -1.32 -2.16
CA MET A 78 0.80 -2.76 -1.95
C MET A 78 0.74 -3.55 -3.25
N LEU A 79 -0.07 -3.11 -4.20
CA LEU A 79 -0.33 -3.83 -5.46
C LEU A 79 0.94 -4.06 -6.28
N GLU A 80 1.92 -3.17 -6.17
CA GLU A 80 3.23 -3.26 -6.81
C GLU A 80 4.03 -4.50 -6.37
N HIS A 81 3.68 -5.09 -5.22
CA HIS A 81 4.30 -6.30 -4.66
C HIS A 81 3.51 -7.59 -4.95
N VAL A 82 2.28 -7.48 -5.45
CA VAL A 82 1.40 -8.63 -5.76
C VAL A 82 1.90 -9.42 -6.97
N GLY A 83 2.35 -8.71 -8.00
CA GLY A 83 2.79 -9.30 -9.26
C GLY A 83 1.62 -9.66 -10.20
N ARG A 84 1.84 -9.41 -11.51
CA ARG A 84 0.80 -9.49 -12.56
C ARG A 84 -0.02 -10.80 -12.57
N PRO A 85 0.58 -12.00 -12.39
CA PRO A 85 -0.20 -13.23 -12.39
C PRO A 85 -1.22 -13.35 -11.25
N ASN A 86 -1.10 -12.52 -10.21
CA ASN A 86 -1.93 -12.59 -9.01
C ASN A 86 -2.91 -11.42 -8.88
N TYR A 87 -3.00 -10.50 -9.86
CA TYR A 87 -3.88 -9.34 -9.74
C TYR A 87 -5.34 -9.74 -9.62
N GLN A 88 -5.80 -10.71 -10.43
CA GLN A 88 -7.18 -11.20 -10.30
C GLN A 88 -7.40 -11.84 -8.94
N LEU A 89 -6.54 -12.74 -8.50
CA LEU A 89 -6.64 -13.37 -7.18
C LEU A 89 -6.69 -12.33 -6.04
N PHE A 90 -5.96 -11.22 -6.19
CA PHE A 90 -6.01 -10.13 -5.21
C PHE A 90 -7.40 -9.48 -5.17
N VAL A 91 -8.00 -9.22 -6.34
CA VAL A 91 -9.34 -8.64 -6.45
C VAL A 91 -10.39 -9.63 -5.93
N ASP A 92 -10.30 -10.92 -6.30
CA ASP A 92 -11.17 -11.99 -5.79
C ASP A 92 -11.17 -12.01 -4.25
N CYS A 93 -9.97 -11.98 -3.62
CA CYS A 93 -9.85 -11.97 -2.15
C CYS A 93 -10.46 -10.72 -1.50
N VAL A 94 -10.41 -9.57 -2.17
CA VAL A 94 -11.09 -8.34 -1.71
C VAL A 94 -12.61 -8.50 -1.81
N ASN A 95 -13.09 -9.04 -2.93
CA ASN A 95 -14.52 -9.26 -3.18
C ASN A 95 -15.13 -10.21 -2.13
N ASP A 96 -14.42 -11.26 -1.77
CA ASP A 96 -14.87 -12.26 -0.78
C ASP A 96 -15.12 -11.67 0.62
N VAL A 97 -14.44 -10.58 0.97
CA VAL A 97 -14.55 -9.96 2.31
C VAL A 97 -15.27 -8.62 2.31
N LEU A 98 -15.53 -8.04 1.14
CA LEU A 98 -16.27 -6.79 1.01
C LEU A 98 -17.77 -7.08 0.96
N LYS A 99 -18.55 -6.41 1.80
CA LYS A 99 -20.02 -6.54 1.81
C LYS A 99 -20.62 -5.97 0.52
N ASP A 100 -21.81 -6.45 0.16
CA ASP A 100 -22.63 -5.87 -0.91
C ASP A 100 -22.82 -4.36 -0.70
N GLY A 101 -22.57 -3.56 -1.74
CA GLY A 101 -22.58 -2.10 -1.67
C GLY A 101 -21.39 -1.49 -0.92
N GLY A 102 -20.39 -2.31 -0.58
CA GLY A 102 -19.13 -1.85 -0.01
C GLY A 102 -18.30 -1.04 -1.00
N ILE A 103 -17.30 -0.30 -0.51
CA ILE A 103 -16.41 0.49 -1.36
C ILE A 103 -14.97 0.01 -1.16
N PHE A 104 -14.29 -0.24 -2.27
CA PHE A 104 -12.88 -0.55 -2.33
C PHE A 104 -12.10 0.67 -2.87
N LEU A 105 -11.12 1.17 -2.10
CA LEU A 105 -10.16 2.17 -2.52
C LEU A 105 -8.83 1.49 -2.81
N LEU A 106 -8.39 1.53 -4.06
CA LEU A 106 -7.12 0.96 -4.50
C LEU A 106 -6.20 2.09 -4.99
N HIS A 107 -5.11 2.33 -4.25
CA HIS A 107 -4.09 3.29 -4.62
C HIS A 107 -2.79 2.56 -4.98
N PHE A 108 -2.25 2.83 -6.18
CA PHE A 108 -1.04 2.18 -6.68
C PHE A 108 -0.31 3.08 -7.70
N ILE A 109 0.97 2.79 -7.91
CA ILE A 109 1.73 3.39 -9.01
C ILE A 109 1.30 2.72 -10.31
N SER A 110 0.88 3.53 -11.29
CA SER A 110 0.35 3.03 -12.57
C SER A 110 1.29 3.35 -13.73
N ALA A 111 1.55 2.35 -14.57
CA ALA A 111 2.18 2.55 -15.88
C ALA A 111 1.14 2.92 -16.94
N LEU A 112 1.58 3.63 -18.01
CA LEU A 112 0.71 3.95 -19.15
C LEU A 112 0.23 2.70 -19.91
N LYS A 113 1.07 1.68 -19.95
CA LYS A 113 0.80 0.38 -20.57
C LYS A 113 1.60 -0.72 -19.92
N GLU A 114 1.22 -1.95 -20.15
CA GLU A 114 1.89 -3.12 -19.60
C GLU A 114 3.35 -3.20 -20.12
N HIS A 115 4.26 -3.43 -19.19
CA HIS A 115 5.68 -3.65 -19.47
C HIS A 115 6.29 -4.61 -18.43
N PRO A 116 7.44 -5.22 -18.71
CA PRO A 116 8.06 -6.18 -17.79
C PRO A 116 8.65 -5.54 -16.52
N GLY A 117 8.55 -4.21 -16.38
CA GLY A 117 9.20 -3.43 -15.33
C GLY A 117 10.63 -3.02 -15.71
N ASP A 118 11.12 -1.97 -15.05
CA ASP A 118 12.49 -1.50 -15.23
C ASP A 118 13.50 -2.45 -14.58
N PRO A 119 14.51 -2.97 -15.31
CA PRO A 119 15.47 -3.94 -14.76
C PRO A 119 16.32 -3.38 -13.63
N TRP A 120 16.65 -2.09 -13.65
CA TRP A 120 17.44 -1.45 -12.63
C TRP A 120 16.63 -1.29 -11.33
N ILE A 121 15.38 -0.83 -11.43
CA ILE A 121 14.45 -0.73 -10.28
C ILE A 121 14.25 -2.11 -9.64
N LYS A 122 13.98 -3.13 -10.45
CA LYS A 122 13.81 -4.52 -9.96
C LYS A 122 15.04 -5.07 -9.29
N LYS A 123 16.24 -4.71 -9.75
CA LYS A 123 17.47 -5.23 -9.19
C LYS A 123 17.88 -4.54 -7.90
N TYR A 124 17.68 -3.23 -7.78
CA TYR A 124 18.31 -2.43 -6.74
C TYR A 124 17.34 -1.77 -5.75
N ILE A 125 16.09 -1.54 -6.14
CA ILE A 125 15.14 -0.77 -5.32
C ILE A 125 14.00 -1.69 -4.82
N PHE A 126 13.26 -2.31 -5.76
CA PHE A 126 12.11 -3.15 -5.45
C PHE A 126 12.24 -4.53 -6.11
N PRO A 127 13.02 -5.45 -5.52
CA PRO A 127 13.13 -6.82 -6.03
C PRO A 127 11.76 -7.49 -6.12
N GLY A 128 11.44 -8.04 -7.31
CA GLY A 128 10.13 -8.65 -7.55
C GLY A 128 8.97 -7.68 -7.83
N GLY A 129 9.18 -6.38 -7.64
CA GLY A 129 8.15 -5.38 -7.87
C GLY A 129 7.66 -5.31 -9.32
N MET A 130 6.36 -5.05 -9.49
CA MET A 130 5.72 -4.91 -10.79
C MET A 130 4.72 -3.75 -10.75
N VAL A 131 4.86 -2.81 -11.68
CA VAL A 131 3.93 -1.68 -11.81
C VAL A 131 2.84 -2.08 -12.81
N PRO A 132 1.58 -2.18 -12.38
CA PRO A 132 0.46 -2.47 -13.28
C PRO A 132 0.10 -1.26 -14.15
N SER A 133 -0.60 -1.51 -15.26
CA SER A 133 -1.33 -0.45 -15.95
C SER A 133 -2.71 -0.24 -15.33
N LEU A 134 -3.29 0.96 -15.50
CA LEU A 134 -4.66 1.20 -15.07
C LEU A 134 -5.65 0.25 -15.78
N ARG A 135 -5.40 -0.04 -17.06
CA ARG A 135 -6.23 -0.95 -17.85
C ARG A 135 -6.25 -2.36 -17.27
N GLU A 136 -5.11 -2.92 -16.86
CA GLU A 136 -5.05 -4.25 -16.22
C GLU A 136 -5.95 -4.29 -14.98
N MET A 137 -5.86 -3.28 -14.13
CA MET A 137 -6.65 -3.25 -12.90
C MET A 137 -8.14 -3.05 -13.14
N LEU A 138 -8.52 -2.19 -14.10
CA LEU A 138 -9.93 -2.02 -14.46
C LEU A 138 -10.53 -3.31 -15.04
N CYS A 139 -9.76 -4.10 -15.81
CA CYS A 139 -10.21 -5.42 -16.27
C CYS A 139 -10.44 -6.36 -15.08
N CYS A 140 -9.47 -6.52 -14.17
CA CYS A 140 -9.63 -7.39 -13.00
C CYS A 140 -10.82 -6.99 -12.13
N LEU A 141 -11.00 -5.69 -11.89
CA LEU A 141 -12.14 -5.18 -11.10
C LEU A 141 -13.48 -5.47 -11.79
N SER A 142 -13.55 -5.35 -13.10
CA SER A 142 -14.79 -5.60 -13.87
C SER A 142 -15.18 -7.08 -13.88
N GLU A 143 -14.21 -8.00 -13.91
CA GLU A 143 -14.48 -9.46 -13.84
C GLU A 143 -15.16 -9.84 -12.52
N ASP A 144 -14.88 -9.13 -11.42
CA ASP A 144 -15.51 -9.31 -10.11
C ASP A 144 -16.71 -8.36 -9.85
N ASN A 145 -17.29 -7.81 -10.91
CA ASN A 145 -18.45 -6.92 -10.84
C ASN A 145 -18.26 -5.63 -10.04
N PHE A 146 -17.02 -5.16 -9.85
CA PHE A 146 -16.78 -3.84 -9.29
C PHE A 146 -17.13 -2.74 -10.30
N HIS A 147 -18.00 -1.82 -9.90
CA HIS A 147 -18.25 -0.59 -10.64
C HIS A 147 -17.22 0.46 -10.28
N THR A 148 -16.41 0.89 -11.24
CA THR A 148 -15.48 2.00 -11.04
C THR A 148 -16.26 3.30 -10.84
N LEU A 149 -16.17 3.87 -9.63
CA LEU A 149 -16.87 5.10 -9.26
C LEU A 149 -16.06 6.36 -9.58
N ASP A 150 -14.73 6.28 -9.43
CA ASP A 150 -13.81 7.41 -9.64
C ASP A 150 -12.40 6.92 -9.96
N VAL A 151 -11.65 7.72 -10.71
CA VAL A 151 -10.22 7.51 -11.00
C VAL A 151 -9.49 8.84 -10.89
N GLU A 152 -8.64 8.98 -9.89
CA GLU A 152 -7.84 10.19 -9.68
C GLU A 152 -6.38 9.93 -10.01
N ASN A 153 -5.76 10.83 -10.80
CA ASN A 153 -4.34 10.78 -11.12
C ASN A 153 -3.53 11.68 -10.18
N LEU A 154 -2.75 11.07 -9.30
CA LEU A 154 -1.91 11.76 -8.31
C LEU A 154 -0.45 11.93 -8.74
N ARG A 155 -0.12 11.76 -10.02
CA ARG A 155 1.27 11.83 -10.52
C ARG A 155 2.00 13.10 -10.06
N LEU A 156 1.38 14.27 -10.21
CA LEU A 156 1.99 15.54 -9.81
C LEU A 156 2.17 15.68 -8.29
N HIS A 157 1.32 15.03 -7.50
CA HIS A 157 1.48 14.94 -6.05
C HIS A 157 2.69 14.06 -5.68
N TYR A 158 2.84 12.91 -6.36
CA TYR A 158 3.97 12.02 -6.12
C TYR A 158 5.31 12.64 -6.55
N HIS A 159 5.34 13.38 -7.66
CA HIS A 159 6.48 14.20 -8.04
C HIS A 159 6.95 15.10 -6.88
N LYS A 160 6.04 15.87 -6.27
CA LYS A 160 6.35 16.74 -5.13
C LYS A 160 6.85 15.95 -3.91
N THR A 161 6.25 14.80 -3.64
CA THR A 161 6.68 13.90 -2.55
C THR A 161 8.11 13.44 -2.74
N LEU A 162 8.47 12.99 -3.94
CA LEU A 162 9.83 12.53 -4.27
C LEU A 162 10.85 13.68 -4.18
N LEU A 163 10.50 14.88 -4.59
CA LEU A 163 11.36 16.07 -4.41
C LEU A 163 11.58 16.40 -2.92
N CYS A 164 10.54 16.26 -2.09
CA CYS A 164 10.67 16.44 -0.65
C CYS A 164 11.59 15.37 -0.03
N TRP A 165 11.45 14.12 -0.46
CA TRP A 165 12.32 13.03 0.00
C TRP A 165 13.76 13.25 -0.46
N ALA A 166 14.00 13.66 -1.70
CA ALA A 166 15.35 13.98 -2.19
C ALA A 166 15.98 15.11 -1.38
N LYS A 167 15.23 16.18 -1.10
CA LYS A 167 15.69 17.28 -0.25
C LYS A 167 16.04 16.81 1.17
N ASN A 168 15.19 15.99 1.79
CA ASN A 168 15.45 15.46 3.12
C ASN A 168 16.68 14.54 3.14
N PHE A 169 16.82 13.67 2.14
CA PHE A 169 17.99 12.83 1.98
C PHE A 169 19.29 13.64 1.89
N HIS A 170 19.31 14.68 1.05
CA HIS A 170 20.49 15.55 0.95
C HIS A 170 20.81 16.31 2.25
N LYS A 171 19.78 16.70 3.00
CA LYS A 171 19.96 17.37 4.30
C LYS A 171 20.64 16.49 5.34
N HIS A 172 20.42 15.17 5.27
CA HIS A 172 20.95 14.19 6.21
C HIS A 172 22.09 13.32 5.64
N LEU A 173 22.69 13.73 4.51
CA LEU A 173 23.68 12.94 3.78
C LEU A 173 24.88 12.52 4.63
N GLU A 174 25.33 13.34 5.57
CA GLU A 174 26.44 13.03 6.47
C GLU A 174 26.08 11.90 7.48
N ASP A 175 24.82 11.83 7.89
CA ASP A 175 24.35 10.75 8.75
C ASP A 175 24.12 9.47 7.94
N GLU A 176 23.62 9.58 6.72
CA GLU A 176 23.48 8.47 5.79
C GLU A 176 24.84 7.81 5.45
N ARG A 177 25.91 8.62 5.32
CA ARG A 177 27.29 8.13 5.11
C ARG A 177 27.83 7.26 6.24
N LYS A 178 27.29 7.41 7.45
CA LYS A 178 27.65 6.55 8.60
C LYS A 178 26.98 5.17 8.53
N MET A 179 25.88 5.07 7.79
CA MET A 179 25.04 3.87 7.70
C MET A 179 25.26 3.09 6.41
N PHE A 180 25.59 3.77 5.31
CA PHE A 180 25.62 3.21 3.96
C PHE A 180 26.88 3.65 3.19
N ASP A 181 27.25 2.85 2.19
CA ASP A 181 28.37 3.15 1.31
C ASP A 181 28.00 4.19 0.22
N GLU A 182 29.01 4.79 -0.41
CA GLU A 182 28.84 5.79 -1.49
C GLU A 182 28.08 5.22 -2.71
N ARG A 183 28.10 3.90 -2.92
CA ARG A 183 27.32 3.26 -3.99
C ARG A 183 25.82 3.34 -3.70
N PHE A 184 25.43 3.03 -2.48
CA PHE A 184 24.04 3.14 -2.05
C PHE A 184 23.56 4.59 -2.14
N LEU A 185 24.33 5.54 -1.65
CA LEU A 185 23.97 6.97 -1.66
C LEU A 185 23.71 7.49 -3.08
N ARG A 186 24.59 7.13 -4.03
CA ARG A 186 24.40 7.48 -5.45
C ARG A 186 23.16 6.78 -6.06
N MET A 187 22.98 5.52 -5.75
CA MET A 187 21.84 4.72 -6.23
C MET A 187 20.51 5.32 -5.73
N TRP A 188 20.42 5.62 -4.44
CA TRP A 188 19.23 6.19 -3.82
C TRP A 188 18.91 7.58 -4.35
N ASN A 189 19.91 8.43 -4.47
CA ASN A 189 19.77 9.76 -5.10
C ASN A 189 19.27 9.66 -6.55
N LEU A 190 19.83 8.73 -7.34
CA LEU A 190 19.37 8.50 -8.71
C LEU A 190 17.90 8.07 -8.73
N TYR A 191 17.51 7.11 -7.88
CA TYR A 191 16.13 6.65 -7.75
C TYR A 191 15.15 7.81 -7.49
N LEU A 192 15.41 8.61 -6.44
CA LEU A 192 14.51 9.69 -6.05
C LEU A 192 14.33 10.72 -7.17
N ASN A 193 15.41 11.10 -7.84
CA ASN A 193 15.34 12.12 -8.90
C ASN A 193 14.77 11.56 -10.22
N ALA A 194 15.12 10.34 -10.61
CA ALA A 194 14.58 9.71 -11.81
C ALA A 194 13.08 9.45 -11.72
N CYS A 195 12.59 9.02 -10.53
CA CYS A 195 11.17 8.83 -10.31
C CYS A 195 10.39 10.15 -10.13
N ALA A 196 11.06 11.25 -9.79
CA ALA A 196 10.45 12.58 -9.73
C ALA A 196 10.29 13.24 -11.11
N ALA A 197 11.08 12.86 -12.12
CA ALA A 197 11.01 13.41 -13.48
C ALA A 197 9.78 12.89 -14.23
#